data_4257c85d0b2df144afde4ef5b737dda4
#
_entry.id   4257c85d0b2df144afde4ef5b737dda4
#
_cell.length_a   1.000
_cell.length_b   1.000
_cell.length_c   1.000
_cell.angle_alpha   90.00
_cell.angle_beta   90.00
_cell.angle_gamma   90.00
#
_symmetry.space_group_name_H-M   'P 1'
#
loop_
_entity.id
_entity.type
_entity.pdbx_description
1 polymer ?
#
loop_
_entity_poly.entity_id
_entity_poly.type
_entity_poly.pdbx_seq_one_letter_code
_entity_poly.pdbx_strand_id
1 'polypeptide(L)'
;KWDATEALKLIEQEKITNVTGVPTQSWEILSHPEREKYDISSLEDLGGGGAARPAEHVKQMDEQFEARPSIGYGLSETNALGTLNGGDEYLQYPSSCGRVVPPLTDINIIDENWNTLKEGEVGEVVIKSPGNMVGYWKNPEATAEVFNDDGWFKSGDLGYFDGPFLHIVDRVKDLVIRGGENISCIEVEAAIYEHSDVLEACIIGIPDERLGEQVASAVHLKAGVELSQEDIQKFLAGKIAAFKIPFEVRFFKDPLPKIASGKFDKPALREIFSND
;
A
#
# COMPACT_ATOMS: atom_id res chain seq x y z
N LYS A 1 5.54 2.25 -20.88
CA LYS A 1 4.35 1.82 -20.16
C LYS A 1 4.66 0.45 -19.57
N TRP A 2 4.27 0.17 -18.32
CA TRP A 2 4.42 -1.15 -17.70
C TRP A 2 3.60 -2.19 -18.45
N ASP A 3 4.19 -3.39 -18.59
CA ASP A 3 3.56 -4.58 -19.18
C ASP A 3 4.20 -5.82 -18.56
N ALA A 4 3.40 -6.66 -17.91
CA ALA A 4 3.89 -7.83 -17.19
C ALA A 4 4.44 -8.91 -18.13
N THR A 5 3.90 -9.04 -19.36
CA THR A 5 4.42 -9.97 -20.38
C THR A 5 5.82 -9.58 -20.81
N GLU A 6 6.05 -8.28 -21.08
CA GLU A 6 7.36 -7.78 -21.44
C GLU A 6 8.36 -7.90 -20.29
N ALA A 7 7.90 -7.70 -19.03
CA ALA A 7 8.74 -7.93 -17.85
C ALA A 7 9.19 -9.39 -17.76
N LEU A 8 8.29 -10.36 -17.92
CA LEU A 8 8.61 -11.79 -17.92
C LEU A 8 9.61 -12.15 -19.02
N LYS A 9 9.44 -11.64 -20.25
CA LYS A 9 10.39 -11.84 -21.35
C LYS A 9 11.77 -11.29 -21.02
N LEU A 10 11.85 -10.08 -20.46
CA LEU A 10 13.12 -9.47 -20.09
C LEU A 10 13.82 -10.24 -18.97
N ILE A 11 13.07 -10.71 -17.96
CA ILE A 11 13.62 -11.53 -16.88
C ILE A 11 14.28 -12.79 -17.48
N GLU A 12 13.59 -13.48 -18.36
CA GLU A 12 14.13 -14.68 -19.03
C GLU A 12 15.34 -14.39 -19.90
N GLN A 13 15.25 -13.36 -20.78
CA GLN A 13 16.27 -13.05 -21.78
C GLN A 13 17.56 -12.51 -21.17
N GLU A 14 17.41 -11.57 -20.22
CA GLU A 14 18.53 -10.86 -19.61
C GLU A 14 19.00 -11.50 -18.28
N LYS A 15 18.34 -12.60 -17.88
CA LYS A 15 18.61 -13.27 -16.59
C LYS A 15 18.63 -12.30 -15.42
N ILE A 16 17.57 -11.47 -15.37
CA ILE A 16 17.40 -10.45 -14.32
C ILE A 16 17.28 -11.13 -12.96
N THR A 17 18.05 -10.64 -11.99
CA THR A 17 18.08 -11.17 -10.62
C THR A 17 17.23 -10.33 -9.66
N ASN A 18 17.03 -9.05 -9.92
CA ASN A 18 16.31 -8.15 -9.04
C ASN A 18 15.28 -7.34 -9.83
N VAL A 19 14.03 -7.36 -9.38
CA VAL A 19 12.95 -6.52 -9.90
C VAL A 19 12.42 -5.68 -8.76
N THR A 20 12.43 -4.36 -8.92
CA THR A 20 11.87 -3.42 -7.96
C THR A 20 10.83 -2.52 -8.61
N GLY A 21 9.66 -2.42 -8.00
CA GLY A 21 8.56 -1.61 -8.51
C GLY A 21 7.51 -1.33 -7.44
N VAL A 22 6.28 -1.01 -7.87
CA VAL A 22 5.15 -0.96 -6.94
C VAL A 22 4.57 -2.36 -6.73
N PRO A 23 3.94 -2.66 -5.57
CA PRO A 23 3.40 -3.99 -5.26
C PRO A 23 2.46 -4.57 -6.32
N THR A 24 1.70 -3.73 -7.03
CA THR A 24 0.84 -4.16 -8.14
C THR A 24 1.62 -4.79 -9.29
N GLN A 25 2.82 -4.28 -9.59
CA GLN A 25 3.67 -4.83 -10.66
C GLN A 25 4.21 -6.22 -10.32
N SER A 26 4.69 -6.41 -9.08
CA SER A 26 5.11 -7.73 -8.62
C SER A 26 3.95 -8.72 -8.57
N TRP A 27 2.76 -8.26 -8.20
CA TRP A 27 1.54 -9.07 -8.24
C TRP A 27 1.13 -9.46 -9.66
N GLU A 28 1.21 -8.55 -10.61
CA GLU A 28 0.93 -8.82 -12.03
C GLU A 28 1.92 -9.84 -12.64
N ILE A 29 3.19 -9.84 -12.24
CA ILE A 29 4.16 -10.89 -12.60
C ILE A 29 3.73 -12.23 -11.98
N LEU A 30 3.41 -12.25 -10.68
CA LEU A 30 3.01 -13.45 -9.95
C LEU A 30 1.74 -14.08 -10.54
N SER A 31 0.71 -13.30 -10.75
CA SER A 31 -0.62 -13.74 -11.20
C SER A 31 -0.75 -13.87 -12.71
N HIS A 32 0.32 -13.64 -13.49
CA HIS A 32 0.26 -13.67 -14.95
C HIS A 32 -0.15 -15.05 -15.46
N PRO A 33 -1.19 -15.18 -16.30
CA PRO A 33 -1.74 -16.47 -16.73
C PRO A 33 -0.75 -17.33 -17.56
N GLU A 34 0.23 -16.70 -18.18
CA GLU A 34 1.26 -17.37 -18.97
C GLU A 34 2.63 -17.39 -18.28
N ARG A 35 2.71 -17.08 -16.97
CA ARG A 35 3.98 -17.04 -16.23
C ARG A 35 4.83 -18.29 -16.42
N GLU A 36 4.20 -19.48 -16.37
CA GLU A 36 4.85 -20.78 -16.50
C GLU A 36 5.54 -21.00 -17.87
N LYS A 37 5.30 -20.12 -18.85
CA LYS A 37 5.97 -20.19 -20.16
C LYS A 37 7.35 -19.55 -20.16
N TYR A 38 7.71 -18.82 -19.10
CA TYR A 38 8.95 -18.05 -18.99
C TYR A 38 9.86 -18.62 -17.91
N ASP A 39 11.16 -18.71 -18.22
CA ASP A 39 12.19 -19.06 -17.24
C ASP A 39 12.57 -17.84 -16.40
N ILE A 40 11.99 -17.75 -15.22
CA ILE A 40 12.24 -16.69 -14.24
C ILE A 40 13.12 -17.17 -13.06
N SER A 41 13.79 -18.31 -13.19
CA SER A 41 14.64 -18.90 -12.15
C SER A 41 15.86 -18.04 -11.76
N SER A 42 16.17 -17.02 -12.57
CA SER A 42 17.23 -16.06 -12.25
C SER A 42 16.82 -15.02 -11.19
N LEU A 43 15.52 -14.87 -10.88
CA LEU A 43 15.07 -13.91 -9.88
C LEU A 43 15.52 -14.31 -8.47
N GLU A 44 16.20 -13.40 -7.79
CA GLU A 44 16.64 -13.52 -6.40
C GLU A 44 15.83 -12.63 -5.47
N ASP A 45 15.41 -11.44 -5.93
CA ASP A 45 14.61 -10.47 -5.18
C ASP A 45 13.47 -9.90 -6.03
N LEU A 46 12.29 -9.84 -5.43
CA LEU A 46 11.11 -9.22 -6.00
C LEU A 46 10.64 -8.09 -5.05
N GLY A 47 11.33 -6.97 -5.16
CA GLY A 47 11.19 -5.80 -4.31
C GLY A 47 9.95 -4.97 -4.62
N GLY A 48 9.52 -4.21 -3.62
CA GLY A 48 8.43 -3.26 -3.77
C GLY A 48 8.58 -2.03 -2.90
N GLY A 49 7.80 -1.01 -3.25
CA GLY A 49 7.74 0.21 -2.45
C GLY A 49 6.68 1.17 -2.99
N GLY A 50 6.46 2.26 -2.24
CA GLY A 50 5.54 3.32 -2.65
C GLY A 50 4.04 3.02 -2.49
N ALA A 51 3.68 1.81 -2.10
CA ALA A 51 2.32 1.42 -1.69
C ALA A 51 2.41 0.25 -0.70
N ALA A 52 1.34 0.01 0.07
CA ALA A 52 1.24 -1.17 0.91
C ALA A 52 1.17 -2.44 0.06
N ARG A 53 1.76 -3.53 0.57
CA ARG A 53 1.63 -4.87 -0.01
C ARG A 53 0.81 -5.72 0.95
N PRO A 54 -0.31 -6.33 0.52
CA PRO A 54 -1.06 -7.26 1.36
C PRO A 54 -0.18 -8.41 1.85
N ALA A 55 -0.34 -8.80 3.11
CA ALA A 55 0.42 -9.91 3.70
C ALA A 55 0.22 -11.23 2.94
N GLU A 56 -0.98 -11.44 2.41
CA GLU A 56 -1.30 -12.61 1.58
C GLU A 56 -0.45 -12.65 0.30
N HIS A 57 -0.17 -11.49 -0.33
CA HIS A 57 0.72 -11.44 -1.50
C HIS A 57 2.17 -11.82 -1.13
N VAL A 58 2.64 -11.40 0.05
CA VAL A 58 4.00 -11.78 0.53
C VAL A 58 4.11 -13.30 0.67
N LYS A 59 3.10 -13.93 1.29
CA LYS A 59 3.02 -15.38 1.45
C LYS A 59 2.98 -16.10 0.11
N GLN A 60 2.14 -15.66 -0.82
CA GLN A 60 2.04 -16.28 -2.15
C GLN A 60 3.32 -16.10 -2.98
N MET A 61 4.04 -14.99 -2.80
CA MET A 61 5.35 -14.80 -3.42
C MET A 61 6.38 -15.81 -2.90
N ASP A 62 6.43 -16.02 -1.59
CA ASP A 62 7.32 -17.02 -0.99
C ASP A 62 6.98 -18.46 -1.43
N GLU A 63 5.69 -18.79 -1.50
CA GLU A 63 5.24 -20.13 -1.92
C GLU A 63 5.46 -20.43 -3.41
N GLN A 64 5.45 -19.40 -4.27
CA GLN A 64 5.42 -19.58 -5.73
C GLN A 64 6.70 -19.15 -6.46
N PHE A 65 7.60 -18.44 -5.78
CA PHE A 65 8.88 -18.02 -6.32
C PHE A 65 10.04 -18.52 -5.45
N GLU A 66 11.17 -18.75 -6.08
CA GLU A 66 12.44 -18.90 -5.36
C GLU A 66 12.99 -17.52 -4.93
N ALA A 67 12.52 -16.44 -5.57
CA ALA A 67 12.88 -15.07 -5.25
C ALA A 67 12.26 -14.60 -3.94
N ARG A 68 13.08 -13.93 -3.11
CA ARG A 68 12.61 -13.39 -1.83
C ARG A 68 11.88 -12.08 -2.00
N PRO A 69 10.69 -11.91 -1.39
CA PRO A 69 10.02 -10.62 -1.40
C PRO A 69 10.75 -9.61 -0.51
N SER A 70 10.77 -8.36 -0.96
CA SER A 70 11.22 -7.23 -0.13
C SER A 70 10.30 -6.02 -0.30
N ILE A 71 10.29 -5.11 0.68
CA ILE A 71 9.56 -3.86 0.62
C ILE A 71 10.34 -2.73 1.28
N GLY A 72 10.27 -1.54 0.68
CA GLY A 72 10.79 -0.31 1.26
C GLY A 72 9.68 0.71 1.47
N TYR A 73 9.75 1.46 2.57
CA TYR A 73 8.94 2.64 2.80
C TYR A 73 9.80 3.89 2.69
N GLY A 74 9.30 4.86 1.97
CA GLY A 74 9.89 6.17 1.77
C GLY A 74 9.07 6.96 0.75
N LEU A 75 9.38 8.25 0.62
CA LEU A 75 8.69 9.17 -0.26
C LEU A 75 9.68 9.82 -1.23
N SER A 76 9.18 10.45 -2.28
CA SER A 76 10.02 11.28 -3.17
C SER A 76 10.71 12.39 -2.38
N GLU A 77 10.03 12.95 -1.40
CA GLU A 77 10.47 13.98 -0.48
C GLU A 77 11.64 13.54 0.42
N THR A 78 11.81 12.24 0.63
CA THR A 78 12.92 11.65 1.41
C THR A 78 13.93 10.91 0.54
N ASN A 79 13.84 11.10 -0.79
CA ASN A 79 14.66 10.38 -1.78
C ASN A 79 14.56 8.84 -1.60
N ALA A 80 13.34 8.36 -1.31
CA ALA A 80 12.98 6.96 -1.01
C ALA A 80 13.68 6.36 0.25
N LEU A 81 14.36 7.19 1.05
CA LEU A 81 14.97 6.73 2.31
C LEU A 81 13.94 6.74 3.43
N GLY A 82 13.82 5.61 4.10
CA GLY A 82 12.92 5.39 5.23
C GLY A 82 13.22 4.06 5.89
N THR A 83 12.44 3.03 5.60
CA THR A 83 12.63 1.68 6.14
C THR A 83 12.81 0.65 5.04
N LEU A 84 13.30 -0.53 5.42
CA LEU A 84 13.42 -1.69 4.56
C LEU A 84 13.03 -2.95 5.32
N ASN A 85 12.26 -3.82 4.66
CA ASN A 85 11.94 -5.18 5.11
C ASN A 85 12.23 -6.17 3.97
N GLY A 86 12.80 -7.33 4.28
CA GLY A 86 13.13 -8.30 3.25
C GLY A 86 13.55 -9.65 3.79
N GLY A 87 13.56 -10.66 2.93
CA GLY A 87 13.94 -12.00 3.26
C GLY A 87 13.08 -12.63 4.37
N ASP A 88 13.69 -13.41 5.24
CA ASP A 88 12.99 -14.15 6.31
C ASP A 88 12.28 -13.22 7.29
N GLU A 89 12.81 -12.01 7.52
CA GLU A 89 12.18 -11.02 8.40
C GLU A 89 10.86 -10.49 7.81
N TYR A 90 10.81 -10.29 6.48
CA TYR A 90 9.55 -9.88 5.83
C TYR A 90 8.50 -10.98 5.84
N LEU A 91 8.89 -12.24 5.75
CA LEU A 91 7.97 -13.38 5.89
C LEU A 91 7.40 -13.48 7.30
N GLN A 92 8.21 -13.14 8.31
CA GLN A 92 7.79 -13.13 9.71
C GLN A 92 6.89 -11.93 10.05
N TYR A 93 7.14 -10.77 9.44
CA TYR A 93 6.43 -9.51 9.68
C TYR A 93 5.89 -8.90 8.37
N PRO A 94 4.97 -9.60 7.65
CA PRO A 94 4.57 -9.23 6.30
C PRO A 94 3.74 -7.94 6.22
N SER A 95 3.17 -7.48 7.32
CA SER A 95 2.43 -6.20 7.42
C SER A 95 3.32 -5.01 7.76
N SER A 96 4.60 -5.23 8.06
CA SER A 96 5.55 -4.17 8.40
C SER A 96 6.29 -3.65 7.19
N CYS A 97 6.57 -2.35 7.19
CA CYS A 97 7.50 -1.72 6.25
C CYS A 97 8.98 -1.95 6.62
N GLY A 98 9.24 -2.64 7.74
CA GLY A 98 10.57 -3.01 8.20
C GLY A 98 11.22 -2.03 9.14
N ARG A 99 12.54 -2.12 9.20
CA ARG A 99 13.39 -1.33 10.10
C ARG A 99 13.86 -0.06 9.44
N VAL A 100 14.05 0.97 10.26
CA VAL A 100 14.73 2.20 9.83
C VAL A 100 16.11 1.86 9.24
N VAL A 101 16.49 2.53 8.17
CA VAL A 101 17.79 2.33 7.49
C VAL A 101 18.87 3.20 8.16
N PRO A 102 19.63 2.67 9.14
CA PRO A 102 20.68 3.42 9.81
C PRO A 102 21.95 3.48 8.94
N PRO A 103 22.84 4.46 9.15
CA PRO A 103 22.71 5.65 10.01
C PRO A 103 22.06 6.85 9.29
N LEU A 104 21.44 6.63 8.13
CA LEU A 104 21.01 7.70 7.22
C LEU A 104 19.65 8.29 7.56
N THR A 105 18.83 7.54 8.29
CA THR A 105 17.43 7.92 8.51
C THR A 105 17.07 7.72 9.98
N ASP A 106 16.39 8.73 10.54
CA ASP A 106 15.68 8.66 11.80
C ASP A 106 14.18 8.79 11.50
N ILE A 107 13.36 7.96 12.16
CA ILE A 107 11.89 8.01 12.05
C ILE A 107 11.30 8.11 13.44
N ASN A 108 10.27 8.95 13.58
CA ASN A 108 9.51 9.09 14.80
C ASN A 108 8.00 9.12 14.50
N ILE A 109 7.19 8.86 15.50
CA ILE A 109 5.72 8.94 15.44
C ILE A 109 5.29 10.09 16.36
N ILE A 110 4.48 11.00 15.84
CA ILE A 110 4.08 12.20 16.56
C ILE A 110 2.56 12.39 16.57
N ASP A 111 2.10 13.16 17.55
CA ASP A 111 0.76 13.73 17.55
C ASP A 111 0.68 15.04 16.72
N GLU A 112 -0.49 15.66 16.68
CA GLU A 112 -0.71 16.93 15.98
C GLU A 112 0.12 18.12 16.51
N ASN A 113 0.60 18.01 17.77
CA ASN A 113 1.41 19.03 18.47
C ASN A 113 2.92 18.74 18.40
N TRP A 114 3.36 17.82 17.55
CA TRP A 114 4.75 17.36 17.42
C TRP A 114 5.31 16.62 18.66
N ASN A 115 4.47 16.17 19.57
CA ASN A 115 4.92 15.35 20.69
C ASN A 115 5.16 13.92 20.19
N THR A 116 6.32 13.34 20.55
CA THR A 116 6.60 11.93 20.27
C THR A 116 5.64 11.03 21.03
N LEU A 117 5.03 10.10 20.31
CA LEU A 117 4.15 9.08 20.85
C LEU A 117 4.93 7.86 21.33
N LYS A 118 4.28 7.04 22.16
CA LYS A 118 4.87 5.80 22.67
C LYS A 118 4.75 4.69 21.61
N GLU A 119 5.57 3.66 21.81
CA GLU A 119 5.48 2.43 21.04
C GLU A 119 4.03 1.88 21.03
N GLY A 120 3.55 1.48 19.86
CA GLY A 120 2.20 0.98 19.63
C GLY A 120 1.13 2.07 19.47
N GLU A 121 1.41 3.34 19.80
CA GLU A 121 0.48 4.45 19.56
C GLU A 121 0.55 4.91 18.10
N VAL A 122 -0.63 5.07 17.48
CA VAL A 122 -0.74 5.52 16.09
C VAL A 122 -0.66 7.04 16.01
N GLY A 123 0.22 7.56 15.16
CA GLY A 123 0.37 8.98 14.89
C GLY A 123 1.00 9.22 13.53
N GLU A 124 1.32 10.49 13.24
CA GLU A 124 1.95 10.86 11.98
C GLU A 124 3.42 10.45 11.96
N VAL A 125 3.82 9.77 10.91
CA VAL A 125 5.22 9.38 10.68
C VAL A 125 6.02 10.60 10.25
N VAL A 126 7.09 10.91 10.99
CA VAL A 126 8.04 11.98 10.63
C VAL A 126 9.42 11.40 10.39
N ILE A 127 10.11 11.96 9.39
CA ILE A 127 11.39 11.44 8.90
C ILE A 127 12.44 12.55 8.93
N LYS A 128 13.61 12.22 9.49
CA LYS A 128 14.78 13.09 9.44
C LYS A 128 15.93 12.34 8.76
N SER A 129 16.38 12.89 7.65
CA SER A 129 17.41 12.26 6.81
C SER A 129 18.15 13.31 5.99
N PRO A 130 19.45 13.12 5.70
CA PRO A 130 20.15 13.92 4.69
C PRO A 130 19.56 13.77 3.28
N GLY A 131 18.73 12.74 3.05
CA GLY A 131 17.99 12.54 1.82
C GLY A 131 16.70 13.34 1.72
N ASN A 132 16.28 14.05 2.78
CA ASN A 132 15.08 14.88 2.72
C ASN A 132 15.24 16.02 1.71
N MET A 133 14.18 16.29 0.97
CA MET A 133 14.13 17.42 0.03
C MET A 133 14.44 18.74 0.73
N VAL A 134 14.92 19.72 -0.02
CA VAL A 134 15.10 21.10 0.48
C VAL A 134 13.74 21.82 0.60
N GLY A 135 12.77 21.42 -0.20
CA GLY A 135 11.41 21.98 -0.19
C GLY A 135 10.68 21.79 -1.51
N TYR A 136 9.41 22.13 -1.53
CA TYR A 136 8.58 22.11 -2.74
C TYR A 136 8.92 23.29 -3.65
N TRP A 137 9.10 23.01 -4.94
CA TRP A 137 9.48 24.01 -5.93
C TRP A 137 8.46 25.14 -6.02
N LYS A 138 8.92 26.37 -5.80
CA LYS A 138 8.09 27.59 -5.80
C LYS A 138 6.87 27.56 -4.86
N ASN A 139 6.91 26.73 -3.82
CA ASN A 139 5.85 26.62 -2.83
C ASN A 139 6.43 26.61 -1.39
N PRO A 140 6.90 27.77 -0.90
CA PRO A 140 7.48 27.86 0.44
C PRO A 140 6.46 27.62 1.55
N GLU A 141 5.18 27.95 1.32
CA GLU A 141 4.09 27.75 2.29
C GLU A 141 3.91 26.24 2.55
N ALA A 142 3.71 25.44 1.51
CA ALA A 142 3.60 23.99 1.65
C ALA A 142 4.88 23.37 2.23
N THR A 143 6.05 23.96 1.96
CA THR A 143 7.31 23.48 2.56
C THR A 143 7.32 23.74 4.07
N ALA A 144 6.88 24.90 4.52
CA ALA A 144 6.81 25.24 5.94
C ALA A 144 5.78 24.40 6.72
N GLU A 145 4.72 23.92 6.06
CA GLU A 145 3.72 23.04 6.68
C GLU A 145 4.26 21.66 7.04
N VAL A 146 5.25 21.16 6.27
CA VAL A 146 5.75 19.78 6.41
C VAL A 146 7.08 19.66 7.14
N PHE A 147 7.80 20.76 7.38
CA PHE A 147 9.05 20.76 8.14
C PHE A 147 8.94 21.50 9.46
N ASN A 148 9.55 20.98 10.51
CA ASN A 148 9.80 21.76 11.72
C ASN A 148 11.23 22.34 11.73
N ASP A 149 11.52 23.20 12.72
CA ASP A 149 12.81 23.88 12.86
C ASP A 149 13.99 22.92 13.07
N ASP A 150 13.75 21.69 13.56
CA ASP A 150 14.75 20.66 13.77
C ASP A 150 15.02 19.82 12.52
N GLY A 151 14.33 20.07 11.41
CA GLY A 151 14.49 19.38 10.14
C GLY A 151 13.74 18.03 10.03
N TRP A 152 12.78 17.78 10.89
CA TRP A 152 11.85 16.66 10.73
C TRP A 152 10.80 16.97 9.66
N PHE A 153 10.59 16.01 8.77
CA PHE A 153 9.63 16.08 7.68
C PHE A 153 8.39 15.26 8.00
N LYS A 154 7.20 15.84 7.93
CA LYS A 154 5.89 15.18 8.00
C LYS A 154 5.59 14.43 6.73
N SER A 155 5.42 13.11 6.83
CA SER A 155 5.15 12.26 5.67
C SER A 155 3.72 12.35 5.15
N GLY A 156 2.76 12.74 5.99
CA GLY A 156 1.32 12.62 5.74
C GLY A 156 0.83 11.17 5.83
N ASP A 157 1.65 10.25 6.30
CA ASP A 157 1.28 8.86 6.56
C ASP A 157 1.12 8.65 8.06
N LEU A 158 0.12 7.85 8.47
CA LEU A 158 -0.07 7.40 9.85
C LEU A 158 0.60 6.05 10.04
N GLY A 159 1.23 5.87 11.18
CA GLY A 159 1.89 4.62 11.51
C GLY A 159 2.17 4.46 13.00
N TYR A 160 2.76 3.34 13.35
CA TYR A 160 3.23 3.04 14.71
C TYR A 160 4.45 2.12 14.63
N PHE A 161 5.22 2.07 15.69
CA PHE A 161 6.28 1.09 15.87
C PHE A 161 5.78 -0.08 16.73
N ASP A 162 6.11 -1.30 16.29
CA ASP A 162 6.05 -2.54 17.08
C ASP A 162 7.51 -3.06 17.22
N GLY A 163 8.11 -2.84 18.37
CA GLY A 163 9.55 -3.00 18.51
C GLY A 163 10.31 -2.15 17.48
N PRO A 164 11.20 -2.74 16.68
CA PRO A 164 11.95 -1.99 15.67
C PRO A 164 11.23 -1.84 14.33
N PHE A 165 10.02 -2.38 14.19
CA PHE A 165 9.29 -2.47 12.94
C PHE A 165 8.28 -1.33 12.80
N LEU A 166 8.38 -0.58 11.70
CA LEU A 166 7.40 0.42 11.33
C LEU A 166 6.21 -0.25 10.63
N HIS A 167 5.00 0.09 11.06
CA HIS A 167 3.74 -0.27 10.42
C HIS A 167 3.05 0.99 9.94
N ILE A 168 2.72 1.06 8.64
CA ILE A 168 1.90 2.13 8.08
C ILE A 168 0.45 1.71 8.17
N VAL A 169 -0.36 2.56 8.80
CA VAL A 169 -1.80 2.35 8.97
C VAL A 169 -2.56 2.86 7.76
N ASP A 170 -2.33 4.11 7.37
CA ASP A 170 -2.91 4.73 6.17
C ASP A 170 -2.28 6.12 5.93
N ARG A 171 -2.74 6.81 4.91
CA ARG A 171 -2.48 8.23 4.73
C ARG A 171 -3.51 9.07 5.47
N VAL A 172 -3.06 10.16 6.10
CA VAL A 172 -3.96 11.10 6.82
C VAL A 172 -5.15 11.52 5.95
N LYS A 173 -4.92 11.80 4.66
CA LYS A 173 -5.94 12.26 3.71
C LYS A 173 -6.75 11.13 3.04
N ASP A 174 -6.36 9.88 3.23
CA ASP A 174 -7.03 8.73 2.60
C ASP A 174 -7.90 7.93 3.57
N LEU A 175 -7.82 8.24 4.88
CA LEU A 175 -8.75 7.70 5.87
C LEU A 175 -10.19 8.00 5.49
N VAL A 176 -11.06 7.00 5.64
CA VAL A 176 -12.51 7.22 5.54
C VAL A 176 -13.03 7.65 6.91
N ILE A 177 -13.60 8.86 6.99
CA ILE A 177 -14.12 9.43 8.24
C ILE A 177 -15.62 9.18 8.31
N ARG A 178 -15.99 8.05 8.92
CA ARG A 178 -17.38 7.59 8.99
C ARG A 178 -17.97 7.80 10.39
N GLY A 179 -18.78 8.82 10.55
CA GLY A 179 -19.46 9.09 11.82
C GLY A 179 -18.51 9.39 12.98
N GLY A 180 -17.34 9.94 12.70
CA GLY A 180 -16.26 10.20 13.68
C GLY A 180 -15.26 9.05 13.85
N GLU A 181 -15.51 7.90 13.23
CA GLU A 181 -14.55 6.77 13.21
C GLU A 181 -13.58 6.91 12.04
N ASN A 182 -12.30 6.77 12.32
CA ASN A 182 -11.24 6.75 11.31
C ASN A 182 -11.04 5.32 10.80
N ILE A 183 -11.34 5.08 9.53
CA ILE A 183 -11.23 3.76 8.90
C ILE A 183 -10.05 3.75 7.95
N SER A 184 -9.10 2.85 8.19
CA SER A 184 -7.98 2.62 7.30
C SER A 184 -8.44 1.90 6.03
N CYS A 185 -8.17 2.49 4.87
CA CYS A 185 -8.36 1.84 3.58
C CYS A 185 -7.48 0.59 3.47
N ILE A 186 -6.22 0.69 3.91
CA ILE A 186 -5.24 -0.40 3.85
C ILE A 186 -5.71 -1.62 4.64
N GLU A 187 -6.29 -1.43 5.83
CA GLU A 187 -6.83 -2.52 6.65
C GLU A 187 -7.97 -3.26 5.94
N VAL A 188 -8.90 -2.52 5.34
CA VAL A 188 -10.04 -3.11 4.64
C VAL A 188 -9.59 -3.78 3.33
N GLU A 189 -8.68 -3.14 2.58
CA GLU A 189 -8.07 -3.73 1.39
C GLU A 189 -7.36 -5.05 1.72
N ALA A 190 -6.56 -5.09 2.78
CA ALA A 190 -5.86 -6.29 3.21
C ALA A 190 -6.84 -7.44 3.52
N ALA A 191 -7.94 -7.15 4.21
CA ALA A 191 -8.97 -8.15 4.52
C ALA A 191 -9.67 -8.68 3.26
N ILE A 192 -9.92 -7.82 2.26
CA ILE A 192 -10.52 -8.24 0.98
C ILE A 192 -9.55 -9.13 0.18
N TYR A 193 -8.25 -8.82 0.19
CA TYR A 193 -7.22 -9.62 -0.51
C TYR A 193 -7.03 -11.03 0.05
N GLU A 194 -7.53 -11.33 1.25
CA GLU A 194 -7.60 -12.71 1.75
C GLU A 194 -8.61 -13.59 0.97
N HIS A 195 -9.50 -12.97 0.18
CA HIS A 195 -10.41 -13.72 -0.67
C HIS A 195 -9.69 -14.19 -1.93
N SER A 196 -9.59 -15.51 -2.11
CA SER A 196 -8.78 -16.15 -3.17
C SER A 196 -9.13 -15.72 -4.60
N ASP A 197 -10.32 -15.23 -4.83
CA ASP A 197 -10.83 -14.85 -6.15
C ASP A 197 -10.67 -13.36 -6.47
N VAL A 198 -10.16 -12.57 -5.51
CA VAL A 198 -9.89 -11.14 -5.70
C VAL A 198 -8.48 -10.95 -6.28
N LEU A 199 -8.39 -10.23 -7.39
CA LEU A 199 -7.13 -9.81 -8.01
C LEU A 199 -6.71 -8.42 -7.57
N GLU A 200 -7.67 -7.47 -7.51
CA GLU A 200 -7.42 -6.10 -7.08
C GLU A 200 -8.57 -5.61 -6.22
N ALA A 201 -8.23 -4.86 -5.17
CA ALA A 201 -9.18 -4.17 -4.31
C ALA A 201 -8.66 -2.78 -3.98
N CYS A 202 -9.53 -1.78 -4.05
CA CYS A 202 -9.22 -0.41 -3.65
C CYS A 202 -10.38 0.16 -2.84
N ILE A 203 -10.07 0.67 -1.64
CA ILE A 203 -11.03 1.29 -0.74
C ILE A 203 -10.98 2.80 -0.89
N ILE A 204 -12.16 3.40 -0.91
CA ILE A 204 -12.38 4.85 -0.94
C ILE A 204 -13.50 5.26 0.01
N GLY A 205 -13.44 6.50 0.49
CA GLY A 205 -14.60 7.15 1.11
C GLY A 205 -15.50 7.74 0.02
N ILE A 206 -16.79 7.51 0.16
CA ILE A 206 -17.85 8.17 -0.63
C ILE A 206 -18.72 9.03 0.30
N PRO A 207 -19.25 10.19 -0.18
CA PRO A 207 -20.06 11.07 0.65
C PRO A 207 -21.32 10.39 1.21
N ASP A 208 -21.63 10.68 2.49
CA ASP A 208 -22.86 10.23 3.15
C ASP A 208 -23.44 11.40 3.97
N GLU A 209 -24.73 11.71 3.79
CA GLU A 209 -25.39 12.85 4.44
C GLU A 209 -25.39 12.76 5.98
N ARG A 210 -25.44 11.57 6.53
CA ARG A 210 -25.54 11.34 7.98
C ARG A 210 -24.19 11.11 8.64
N LEU A 211 -23.30 10.41 7.98
CA LEU A 211 -22.03 9.94 8.56
C LEU A 211 -20.80 10.70 8.05
N GLY A 212 -20.99 11.64 7.13
CA GLY A 212 -19.91 12.33 6.42
C GLY A 212 -19.42 11.48 5.25
N GLU A 213 -18.89 10.30 5.55
CA GLU A 213 -18.47 9.33 4.54
C GLU A 213 -18.97 7.91 4.83
N GLN A 214 -19.02 7.08 3.79
CA GLN A 214 -19.18 5.64 3.84
C GLN A 214 -17.99 4.95 3.16
N VAL A 215 -17.72 3.72 3.58
CA VAL A 215 -16.69 2.89 2.96
C VAL A 215 -17.23 2.31 1.66
N ALA A 216 -16.53 2.51 0.55
CA ALA A 216 -16.81 1.88 -0.73
C ALA A 216 -15.58 1.09 -1.23
N SER A 217 -15.84 0.01 -1.95
CA SER A 217 -14.82 -0.87 -2.49
C SER A 217 -14.97 -1.04 -4.00
N ALA A 218 -13.89 -0.77 -4.74
CA ALA A 218 -13.72 -1.20 -6.12
C ALA A 218 -12.99 -2.53 -6.13
N VAL A 219 -13.54 -3.55 -6.79
CA VAL A 219 -12.98 -4.92 -6.80
C VAL A 219 -12.85 -5.43 -8.22
N HIS A 220 -11.70 -6.01 -8.56
CA HIS A 220 -11.48 -6.76 -9.79
C HIS A 220 -11.26 -8.23 -9.44
N LEU A 221 -12.00 -9.12 -10.08
CA LEU A 221 -12.01 -10.57 -9.81
C LEU A 221 -11.22 -11.35 -10.85
N LYS A 222 -10.84 -12.57 -10.50
CA LYS A 222 -10.33 -13.57 -11.45
C LYS A 222 -11.33 -13.83 -12.57
N ALA A 223 -10.82 -14.14 -13.77
CA ALA A 223 -11.66 -14.41 -14.93
C ALA A 223 -12.62 -15.58 -14.66
N GLY A 224 -13.89 -15.38 -14.99
CA GLY A 224 -14.94 -16.40 -14.84
C GLY A 224 -15.52 -16.53 -13.43
N VAL A 225 -15.07 -15.70 -12.48
CA VAL A 225 -15.66 -15.63 -11.14
C VAL A 225 -16.72 -14.54 -11.09
N GLU A 226 -17.83 -14.83 -10.43
CA GLU A 226 -18.89 -13.88 -10.10
C GLU A 226 -19.12 -13.88 -8.60
N LEU A 227 -19.05 -12.71 -7.99
CA LEU A 227 -19.38 -12.47 -6.59
C LEU A 227 -20.36 -11.32 -6.50
N SER A 228 -21.22 -11.37 -5.50
CA SER A 228 -22.11 -10.26 -5.14
C SER A 228 -21.46 -9.39 -4.05
N GLN A 229 -22.00 -8.20 -3.85
CA GLN A 229 -21.66 -7.35 -2.73
C GLN A 229 -21.84 -8.08 -1.40
N GLU A 230 -22.95 -8.81 -1.25
CA GLU A 230 -23.25 -9.57 -0.04
C GLU A 230 -22.21 -10.67 0.24
N ASP A 231 -21.61 -11.27 -0.80
CA ASP A 231 -20.58 -12.28 -0.63
C ASP A 231 -19.30 -11.66 -0.02
N ILE A 232 -18.87 -10.50 -0.53
CA ILE A 232 -17.74 -9.75 0.04
C ILE A 232 -18.07 -9.30 1.47
N GLN A 233 -19.24 -8.74 1.73
CA GLN A 233 -19.64 -8.30 3.06
C GLN A 233 -19.70 -9.45 4.07
N LYS A 234 -20.22 -10.61 3.69
CA LYS A 234 -20.22 -11.84 4.50
C LYS A 234 -18.81 -12.36 4.76
N PHE A 235 -17.95 -12.33 3.75
CA PHE A 235 -16.57 -12.75 3.88
C PHE A 235 -15.79 -11.90 4.89
N LEU A 236 -16.06 -10.60 4.93
CA LEU A 236 -15.44 -9.65 5.85
C LEU A 236 -16.05 -9.70 7.26
N ALA A 237 -17.26 -10.23 7.40
CA ALA A 237 -17.93 -10.32 8.70
C ALA A 237 -17.12 -11.18 9.68
N GLY A 238 -16.77 -10.58 10.83
CA GLY A 238 -15.93 -11.24 11.86
C GLY A 238 -14.42 -11.14 11.62
N LYS A 239 -13.98 -10.66 10.46
CA LYS A 239 -12.56 -10.37 10.17
C LYS A 239 -12.19 -8.93 10.54
N ILE A 240 -13.08 -7.99 10.22
CA ILE A 240 -12.94 -6.57 10.55
C ILE A 240 -14.17 -6.08 11.31
N ALA A 241 -14.07 -4.91 11.95
CA ALA A 241 -15.20 -4.31 12.66
C ALA A 241 -16.35 -4.00 11.68
N ALA A 242 -17.60 -4.21 12.12
CA ALA A 242 -18.77 -4.11 11.26
C ALA A 242 -18.90 -2.74 10.56
N PHE A 243 -18.49 -1.66 11.22
CA PHE A 243 -18.56 -0.30 10.64
C PHE A 243 -17.49 -0.06 9.54
N LYS A 244 -16.48 -0.93 9.43
CA LYS A 244 -15.44 -0.90 8.39
C LYS A 244 -15.83 -1.68 7.13
N ILE A 245 -16.84 -2.55 7.22
CA ILE A 245 -17.31 -3.35 6.06
C ILE A 245 -17.84 -2.38 5.00
N PRO A 246 -17.41 -2.51 3.71
CA PRO A 246 -17.85 -1.64 2.65
C PRO A 246 -19.38 -1.63 2.53
N PHE A 247 -19.96 -0.42 2.55
CA PHE A 247 -21.38 -0.17 2.30
C PHE A 247 -21.74 -0.45 0.85
N GLU A 248 -20.82 -0.11 -0.06
CA GLU A 248 -20.97 -0.31 -1.50
C GLU A 248 -19.75 -1.06 -2.06
N VAL A 249 -20.01 -2.09 -2.90
CA VAL A 249 -18.96 -2.84 -3.61
C VAL A 249 -19.29 -2.84 -5.09
N ARG A 250 -18.37 -2.28 -5.91
CA ARG A 250 -18.48 -2.32 -7.37
C ARG A 250 -17.43 -3.24 -7.97
N PHE A 251 -17.89 -4.12 -8.86
CA PHE A 251 -17.03 -5.06 -9.55
C PHE A 251 -16.64 -4.53 -10.93
N PHE A 252 -15.35 -4.55 -11.20
CA PHE A 252 -14.76 -4.11 -12.47
C PHE A 252 -14.36 -5.33 -13.30
N LYS A 253 -14.72 -5.31 -14.59
CA LYS A 253 -14.33 -6.37 -15.54
C LYS A 253 -12.87 -6.29 -15.93
N ASP A 254 -12.36 -5.06 -16.04
CA ASP A 254 -10.98 -4.75 -16.37
C ASP A 254 -10.22 -4.37 -15.09
N PRO A 255 -8.86 -4.38 -15.09
CA PRO A 255 -8.06 -3.90 -13.98
C PRO A 255 -8.46 -2.49 -13.53
N LEU A 256 -8.39 -2.24 -12.24
CA LEU A 256 -8.77 -0.95 -11.66
C LEU A 256 -7.94 0.21 -12.25
N PRO A 257 -8.52 1.42 -12.35
CA PRO A 257 -7.79 2.61 -12.82
C PRO A 257 -6.51 2.85 -12.02
N LYS A 258 -5.41 3.11 -12.74
CA LYS A 258 -4.09 3.38 -12.16
C LYS A 258 -3.49 4.65 -12.73
N ILE A 259 -2.83 5.43 -11.88
CA ILE A 259 -1.99 6.56 -12.31
C ILE A 259 -0.70 6.06 -12.98
N ALA A 260 0.08 6.96 -13.58
CA ALA A 260 1.29 6.60 -14.32
C ALA A 260 2.34 5.83 -13.50
N SER A 261 2.35 5.99 -12.17
CA SER A 261 3.25 5.25 -11.27
C SER A 261 2.79 3.82 -10.96
N GLY A 262 1.61 3.39 -11.45
CA GLY A 262 1.04 2.06 -11.20
C GLY A 262 0.20 1.94 -9.92
N LYS A 263 0.07 3.01 -9.13
CA LYS A 263 -0.83 3.06 -7.96
C LYS A 263 -2.28 3.25 -8.42
N PHE A 264 -3.24 2.79 -7.62
CA PHE A 264 -4.66 3.02 -7.90
C PHE A 264 -5.00 4.51 -7.95
N ASP A 265 -5.81 4.88 -8.93
CA ASP A 265 -6.32 6.25 -9.12
C ASP A 265 -7.59 6.44 -8.27
N LYS A 266 -7.41 6.68 -6.96
CA LYS A 266 -8.53 6.90 -6.03
C LYS A 266 -9.43 8.08 -6.43
N PRO A 267 -8.92 9.22 -6.94
CA PRO A 267 -9.76 10.28 -7.49
C PRO A 267 -10.69 9.79 -8.61
N ALA A 268 -10.17 9.07 -9.60
CA ALA A 268 -10.98 8.53 -10.70
C ALA A 268 -12.03 7.53 -10.19
N LEU A 269 -11.67 6.69 -9.21
CA LEU A 269 -12.63 5.77 -8.58
C LEU A 269 -13.74 6.53 -7.84
N ARG A 270 -13.43 7.58 -7.05
CA ARG A 270 -14.44 8.41 -6.39
C ARG A 270 -15.40 9.06 -7.39
N GLU A 271 -14.90 9.52 -8.54
CA GLU A 271 -15.75 10.07 -9.61
C GLU A 271 -16.71 9.00 -10.17
N ILE A 272 -16.23 7.78 -10.42
CA ILE A 272 -17.07 6.67 -10.88
C ILE A 272 -18.18 6.37 -9.87
N PHE A 273 -17.87 6.35 -8.57
CA PHE A 273 -18.86 6.08 -7.51
C PHE A 273 -19.84 7.24 -7.28
N SER A 274 -19.50 8.46 -7.69
CA SER A 274 -20.37 9.64 -7.52
C SER A 274 -21.33 9.89 -8.68
N ASN A 275 -21.11 9.25 -9.84
CA ASN A 275 -21.87 9.52 -11.07
C ASN A 275 -23.06 8.57 -11.29
N ASP A 276 -23.41 7.71 -10.35
CA ASP A 276 -24.58 6.84 -10.32
C ASP A 276 -25.47 7.11 -9.08
#